data_503c2ddede125844948e00fc072961d8
#
_entry.id   503c2ddede125844948e00fc072961d8
#
_cell.length_a   1.000
_cell.length_b   1.000
_cell.length_c   1.000
_cell.angle_alpha   90.00
_cell.angle_beta   90.00
_cell.angle_gamma   90.00
#
_symmetry.space_group_name_H-M   'P 1'
#
loop_
_entity.id
_entity.type
_entity.pdbx_description
1 polymer ?
#
loop_
_entity_poly.entity_id
_entity_poly.type
_entity_poly.pdbx_seq_one_letter_code
_entity_poly.pdbx_strand_id
1 'polypeptide(L)'
;VLSRGLGDVYKRQVFKSYSDKIFEIGLTPNRCDAISHFGVSRDLRAAISYRKDKQIDLISPSISNFHNTIISPNLNIDISDSKDCRRFCGLIINNIEIKDSPDFIKNRLNAIGINPINNIVDITNYVMHELGQPLHAYDRNKIKSNTIKIQKFSNPKKFITLDGEERDLTNDDLMICDDNTPMCIAGIYGGLNHSVTDDTTTIFLESANFDPVTIRKSSKHHLLNTDSSYRFERGVDLDNTEFALKRAAALIIEHCNGEIISDLMDEYPGKIDEKNIVLNFNNVDKLIGFKIDKLKIKSILNLLDFKINNVTDISAGITIPNYRHDVNRECDVIEEILRIHGYNNIEIDKKLNISISSLTNFNNKYQNLISDYLSSLGFNEIMNNSLVGEKLSQNDNKVILLNSLSSDISCLLYTSDAADES
;
A
#
# COMPACT_ATOMS: atom_id res chain seq x y z
N VAL A 1 14.23 39.30 13.85
CA VAL A 1 13.05 39.07 14.71
C VAL A 1 11.97 40.03 14.25
N LEU A 2 11.12 39.57 13.33
CA LEU A 2 9.95 40.31 12.90
C LEU A 2 8.93 40.28 14.06
N SER A 3 8.59 41.46 14.58
CA SER A 3 7.55 41.65 15.58
C SER A 3 6.22 41.10 15.04
N ARG A 4 5.75 40.00 15.62
CA ARG A 4 4.39 39.51 15.37
C ARG A 4 3.43 40.62 15.79
N GLY A 5 2.63 41.13 14.84
CA GLY A 5 1.70 42.22 15.13
C GLY A 5 0.66 41.81 16.18
N LEU A 6 0.18 42.78 16.96
CA LEU A 6 -0.85 42.58 17.97
C LEU A 6 -2.09 41.80 17.44
N GLY A 7 -2.42 41.92 16.14
CA GLY A 7 -3.50 41.18 15.50
C GLY A 7 -3.33 39.64 15.49
N ASP A 8 -2.09 39.13 15.48
CA ASP A 8 -1.84 37.68 15.53
C ASP A 8 -2.04 37.09 16.94
N VAL A 9 -1.81 37.91 17.98
CA VAL A 9 -2.03 37.51 19.36
C VAL A 9 -3.55 37.41 19.64
N TYR A 10 -4.34 38.37 19.16
CA TYR A 10 -5.80 38.35 19.31
C TYR A 10 -6.45 37.22 18.48
N LYS A 11 -5.98 36.94 17.27
CA LYS A 11 -6.46 35.81 16.47
C LYS A 11 -6.27 34.47 17.18
N ARG A 12 -5.13 34.24 17.85
CA ARG A 12 -4.85 33.03 18.61
C ARG A 12 -5.68 32.89 19.90
N GLN A 13 -6.17 34.00 20.47
CA GLN A 13 -7.07 33.95 21.61
C GLN A 13 -8.50 33.57 21.23
N VAL A 14 -8.92 33.90 20.02
CA VAL A 14 -10.27 33.63 19.50
C VAL A 14 -10.34 32.30 18.75
N PHE A 15 -9.28 31.95 18.02
CA PHE A 15 -9.23 30.71 17.24
C PHE A 15 -8.24 29.75 17.88
N LYS A 16 -8.70 28.54 18.25
CA LYS A 16 -7.81 27.45 18.67
C LYS A 16 -6.83 27.14 17.53
N SER A 17 -5.54 27.42 17.74
CA SER A 17 -4.50 27.01 16.79
C SER A 17 -4.01 25.63 17.13
N TYR A 18 -4.11 24.70 16.20
CA TYR A 18 -3.48 23.40 16.27
C TYR A 18 -2.14 23.45 15.50
N SER A 19 -1.09 22.90 16.10
CA SER A 19 0.25 22.82 15.47
C SER A 19 0.70 21.38 15.50
N ASP A 20 1.06 20.85 14.34
CA ASP A 20 1.56 19.48 14.19
C ASP A 20 2.81 19.44 13.31
N LYS A 21 3.48 18.30 13.28
CA LYS A 21 4.60 18.02 12.38
C LYS A 21 4.17 16.93 11.40
N ILE A 22 4.12 17.27 10.14
CA ILE A 22 3.77 16.37 9.06
C ILE A 22 5.06 15.91 8.39
N PHE A 23 5.20 14.59 8.22
CA PHE A 23 6.27 13.98 7.46
C PHE A 23 5.69 13.42 6.16
N GLU A 24 6.16 13.93 5.04
CA GLU A 24 5.89 13.33 3.74
C GLU A 24 6.92 12.23 3.48
N ILE A 25 6.45 11.00 3.33
CA ILE A 25 7.31 9.82 3.19
C ILE A 25 7.05 9.17 1.84
N GLY A 26 8.06 9.20 0.96
CA GLY A 26 8.03 8.47 -0.30
C GLY A 26 8.26 6.97 -0.05
N LEU A 27 7.27 6.16 -0.39
CA LEU A 27 7.33 4.71 -0.28
C LEU A 27 7.44 4.07 -1.66
N THR A 28 8.29 3.07 -1.79
CA THR A 28 8.32 2.23 -2.99
C THR A 28 7.08 1.32 -3.04
N PRO A 29 6.58 0.94 -4.22
CA PRO A 29 5.33 0.18 -4.35
C PRO A 29 5.32 -1.19 -3.64
N ASN A 30 6.49 -1.78 -3.39
CA ASN A 30 6.64 -3.05 -2.66
C ASN A 30 6.45 -2.90 -1.14
N ARG A 31 6.56 -1.67 -0.59
CA ARG A 31 6.47 -1.40 0.85
C ARG A 31 5.04 -1.05 1.29
N CYS A 32 4.07 -1.88 0.90
CA CYS A 32 2.67 -1.75 1.30
C CYS A 32 2.47 -1.82 2.82
N ASP A 33 3.30 -2.54 3.52
CA ASP A 33 3.34 -2.65 4.98
C ASP A 33 3.55 -1.31 5.70
N ALA A 34 4.23 -0.36 5.04
CA ALA A 34 4.56 0.95 5.59
C ALA A 34 3.55 2.06 5.21
N ILE A 35 2.43 1.76 4.53
CA ILE A 35 1.39 2.74 4.16
C ILE A 35 0.47 3.04 5.38
N SER A 36 1.07 3.22 6.55
CA SER A 36 0.37 3.55 7.80
C SER A 36 1.34 4.08 8.86
N HIS A 37 0.81 4.74 9.89
CA HIS A 37 1.61 5.16 11.03
C HIS A 37 2.27 3.95 11.72
N PHE A 38 1.51 2.89 11.93
CA PHE A 38 2.02 1.69 12.61
C PHE A 38 3.11 0.99 11.80
N GLY A 39 2.93 0.89 10.46
CA GLY A 39 3.92 0.30 9.58
C GLY A 39 5.24 1.07 9.54
N VAL A 40 5.19 2.42 9.42
CA VAL A 40 6.38 3.27 9.54
C VAL A 40 7.05 3.13 10.90
N SER A 41 6.24 3.02 11.97
CA SER A 41 6.76 2.85 13.34
C SER A 41 7.51 1.54 13.54
N ARG A 42 7.11 0.44 12.89
CA ARG A 42 7.86 -0.84 12.88
C ARG A 42 9.28 -0.65 12.34
N ASP A 43 9.40 -0.04 11.17
CA ASP A 43 10.69 0.23 10.54
C ASP A 43 11.56 1.17 11.35
N LEU A 44 10.95 2.24 11.84
CA LEU A 44 11.64 3.25 12.67
C LEU A 44 12.16 2.63 13.96
N ARG A 45 11.32 1.80 14.64
CA ARG A 45 11.74 1.02 15.82
C ARG A 45 12.96 0.18 15.52
N ALA A 46 12.93 -0.61 14.44
CA ALA A 46 14.03 -1.49 14.06
C ALA A 46 15.32 -0.69 13.80
N ALA A 47 15.23 0.38 13.01
CA ALA A 47 16.36 1.21 12.66
C ALA A 47 16.99 1.93 13.89
N ILE A 48 16.16 2.52 14.75
CA ILE A 48 16.65 3.26 15.93
C ILE A 48 17.21 2.28 16.97
N SER A 49 16.50 1.15 17.23
CA SER A 49 16.96 0.15 18.19
C SER A 49 18.32 -0.40 17.81
N TYR A 50 18.50 -0.77 16.53
CA TYR A 50 19.76 -1.29 16.04
C TYR A 50 20.90 -0.25 16.09
N ARG A 51 20.66 0.98 15.57
CA ARG A 51 21.68 2.00 15.45
C ARG A 51 22.11 2.61 16.79
N LYS A 52 21.21 2.69 17.77
CA LYS A 52 21.47 3.27 19.09
C LYS A 52 21.74 2.22 20.17
N ASP A 53 21.73 0.94 19.80
CA ASP A 53 21.84 -0.19 20.75
C ASP A 53 20.90 -0.02 21.96
N LYS A 54 19.66 0.37 21.65
CA LYS A 54 18.65 0.66 22.65
C LYS A 54 17.33 -0.02 22.29
N GLN A 55 16.82 -0.85 23.18
CA GLN A 55 15.49 -1.41 23.00
C GLN A 55 14.43 -0.30 23.01
N ILE A 56 13.61 -0.29 21.94
CA ILE A 56 12.46 0.59 21.81
C ILE A 56 11.24 -0.31 21.59
N ASP A 57 10.21 -0.10 22.40
CA ASP A 57 8.98 -0.86 22.29
C ASP A 57 8.02 -0.20 21.29
N LEU A 58 7.36 -1.02 20.50
CA LEU A 58 6.28 -0.60 19.62
C LEU A 58 4.97 -0.71 20.40
N ILE A 59 4.29 0.42 20.59
CA ILE A 59 3.02 0.46 21.29
C ILE A 59 1.90 0.26 20.26
N SER A 60 1.21 -0.87 20.35
CA SER A 60 0.01 -1.12 19.54
C SER A 60 -1.17 -0.29 20.02
N PRO A 61 -2.03 0.22 19.12
CA PRO A 61 -3.26 0.88 19.50
C PRO A 61 -4.14 -0.01 20.39
N SER A 62 -4.75 0.57 21.42
CA SER A 62 -5.58 -0.18 22.37
C SER A 62 -6.90 -0.62 21.71
N ILE A 63 -7.30 -1.85 21.99
CA ILE A 63 -8.62 -2.42 21.71
C ILE A 63 -9.35 -2.84 22.99
N SER A 64 -8.93 -2.33 24.14
CA SER A 64 -9.45 -2.74 25.46
C SER A 64 -10.95 -2.45 25.65
N ASN A 65 -11.49 -1.47 24.92
CA ASN A 65 -12.91 -1.12 24.94
C ASN A 65 -13.76 -2.04 24.03
N PHE A 66 -13.13 -2.99 23.34
CA PHE A 66 -13.85 -3.95 22.52
C PHE A 66 -14.50 -5.00 23.46
N HIS A 67 -15.81 -4.92 23.58
CA HIS A 67 -16.65 -5.90 24.27
C HIS A 67 -17.98 -5.97 23.52
N ASN A 68 -18.56 -7.15 23.43
CA ASN A 68 -19.81 -7.38 22.75
C ASN A 68 -20.91 -7.83 23.73
N THR A 69 -22.12 -7.35 23.48
CA THR A 69 -23.35 -7.87 24.09
C THR A 69 -24.15 -8.49 22.95
N ILE A 70 -24.22 -9.83 22.88
CA ILE A 70 -24.88 -10.53 21.79
C ILE A 70 -26.40 -10.38 21.95
N ILE A 71 -27.02 -9.62 21.08
CA ILE A 71 -28.47 -9.37 21.06
C ILE A 71 -29.06 -9.72 19.68
N SER A 72 -28.30 -9.51 18.61
CA SER A 72 -28.74 -9.67 17.23
C SER A 72 -28.13 -10.93 16.59
N PRO A 73 -28.85 -11.65 15.72
CA PRO A 73 -28.23 -12.70 14.92
C PRO A 73 -27.20 -12.11 13.97
N ASN A 74 -26.12 -12.85 13.75
CA ASN A 74 -25.09 -12.51 12.76
C ASN A 74 -25.68 -12.52 11.35
N LEU A 75 -25.10 -11.68 10.48
CA LEU A 75 -25.28 -11.82 9.05
C LEU A 75 -24.45 -13.02 8.56
N ASN A 76 -24.98 -13.73 7.57
CA ASN A 76 -24.21 -14.74 6.88
C ASN A 76 -23.29 -14.06 5.85
N ILE A 77 -22.02 -14.40 5.85
CA ILE A 77 -21.05 -13.90 4.87
C ILE A 77 -20.78 -15.02 3.87
N ASP A 78 -21.02 -14.74 2.59
CA ASP A 78 -20.84 -15.69 1.49
C ASP A 78 -19.79 -15.14 0.51
N ILE A 79 -18.61 -15.76 0.50
CA ILE A 79 -17.51 -15.43 -0.39
C ILE A 79 -17.53 -16.38 -1.57
N SER A 80 -17.94 -15.90 -2.75
CA SER A 80 -18.09 -16.72 -3.95
C SER A 80 -16.77 -17.28 -4.48
N ASP A 81 -15.65 -16.51 -4.38
CA ASP A 81 -14.31 -16.97 -4.72
C ASP A 81 -13.29 -16.50 -3.68
N SER A 82 -12.66 -17.47 -3.02
CA SER A 82 -11.60 -17.21 -2.03
C SER A 82 -10.33 -16.58 -2.60
N LYS A 83 -10.16 -16.58 -3.92
CA LYS A 83 -9.05 -15.89 -4.58
C LYS A 83 -9.29 -14.39 -4.64
N ASP A 84 -10.53 -13.96 -4.87
CA ASP A 84 -10.89 -12.54 -4.96
C ASP A 84 -11.01 -11.89 -3.58
N CYS A 85 -11.49 -12.65 -2.57
CA CYS A 85 -11.57 -12.20 -1.18
C CYS A 85 -11.05 -13.31 -0.25
N ARG A 86 -9.91 -13.06 0.39
CA ARG A 86 -9.23 -14.06 1.23
C ARG A 86 -9.77 -14.10 2.65
N ARG A 87 -10.17 -12.95 3.17
CA ARG A 87 -10.73 -12.80 4.51
C ARG A 87 -11.73 -11.65 4.52
N PHE A 88 -12.84 -11.85 5.20
CA PHE A 88 -13.86 -10.83 5.37
C PHE A 88 -14.35 -10.85 6.81
N CYS A 89 -14.16 -9.73 7.51
CA CYS A 89 -14.60 -9.57 8.89
C CYS A 89 -15.73 -8.53 8.96
N GLY A 90 -16.72 -8.77 9.82
CA GLY A 90 -17.84 -7.86 10.01
C GLY A 90 -18.34 -7.81 11.45
N LEU A 91 -18.92 -6.66 11.83
CA LEU A 91 -19.58 -6.42 13.10
C LEU A 91 -20.83 -5.58 12.92
N ILE A 92 -21.85 -5.82 13.75
CA ILE A 92 -23.04 -4.95 13.83
C ILE A 92 -22.94 -4.13 15.11
N ILE A 93 -23.03 -2.80 14.97
CA ILE A 93 -22.95 -1.83 16.04
C ILE A 93 -24.23 -0.99 16.04
N ASN A 94 -24.93 -0.98 17.16
CA ASN A 94 -26.19 -0.25 17.35
C ASN A 94 -26.01 0.97 18.28
N ASN A 95 -27.07 1.72 18.49
CA ASN A 95 -27.12 2.93 19.35
C ASN A 95 -26.15 4.03 18.95
N ILE A 96 -25.80 4.09 17.65
CA ILE A 96 -24.86 5.06 17.13
C ILE A 96 -25.55 6.43 17.00
N GLU A 97 -24.85 7.45 17.46
CA GLU A 97 -25.18 8.84 17.23
C GLU A 97 -24.21 9.43 16.21
N ILE A 98 -24.73 9.80 15.04
CA ILE A 98 -23.94 10.47 13.99
C ILE A 98 -23.76 11.94 14.39
N LYS A 99 -22.52 12.38 14.49
CA LYS A 99 -22.14 13.75 14.87
C LYS A 99 -20.75 14.08 14.38
N ASP A 100 -20.32 15.30 14.63
CA ASP A 100 -18.94 15.73 14.39
C ASP A 100 -17.93 14.84 15.14
N SER A 101 -16.84 14.54 14.48
CA SER A 101 -15.74 13.78 15.07
C SER A 101 -15.05 14.53 16.21
N PRO A 102 -14.46 13.82 17.18
CA PRO A 102 -13.62 14.42 18.21
C PRO A 102 -12.47 15.24 17.61
N ASP A 103 -12.09 16.32 18.28
CA ASP A 103 -11.07 17.26 17.78
C ASP A 103 -9.74 16.56 17.43
N PHE A 104 -9.33 15.53 18.17
CA PHE A 104 -8.07 14.84 17.88
C PHE A 104 -8.11 14.05 16.57
N ILE A 105 -9.27 13.47 16.22
CA ILE A 105 -9.46 12.79 14.91
C ILE A 105 -9.48 13.83 13.79
N LYS A 106 -10.32 14.87 13.93
CA LYS A 106 -10.40 15.96 12.93
C LYS A 106 -9.04 16.60 12.66
N ASN A 107 -8.30 16.92 13.71
CA ASN A 107 -6.99 17.55 13.57
C ASN A 107 -5.98 16.66 12.83
N ARG A 108 -5.95 15.35 13.12
CA ARG A 108 -5.04 14.40 12.47
C ARG A 108 -5.41 14.15 11.03
N LEU A 109 -6.71 14.03 10.71
CA LEU A 109 -7.16 13.87 9.32
C LEU A 109 -6.88 15.13 8.51
N ASN A 110 -7.19 16.31 9.03
CA ASN A 110 -6.87 17.59 8.39
C ASN A 110 -5.36 17.77 8.16
N ALA A 111 -4.52 17.29 9.09
CA ALA A 111 -3.07 17.38 8.96
C ALA A 111 -2.52 16.60 7.76
N ILE A 112 -3.19 15.52 7.35
CA ILE A 112 -2.83 14.71 6.18
C ILE A 112 -3.69 15.04 4.94
N GLY A 113 -4.47 16.13 4.98
CA GLY A 113 -5.25 16.61 3.85
C GLY A 113 -6.61 15.94 3.65
N ILE A 114 -7.11 15.18 4.63
CA ILE A 114 -8.43 14.55 4.59
C ILE A 114 -9.43 15.45 5.31
N ASN A 115 -10.50 15.83 4.61
CA ASN A 115 -11.57 16.61 5.20
C ASN A 115 -12.49 15.70 6.05
N PRO A 116 -12.68 15.99 7.35
CA PRO A 116 -13.63 15.27 8.18
C PRO A 116 -15.07 15.39 7.66
N ILE A 117 -15.85 14.31 7.78
CA ILE A 117 -17.24 14.23 7.33
C ILE A 117 -18.16 14.02 8.54
N ASN A 118 -18.03 12.90 9.21
CA ASN A 118 -18.74 12.55 10.44
C ASN A 118 -17.93 11.53 11.25
N ASN A 119 -18.30 11.32 12.50
CA ASN A 119 -17.57 10.48 13.43
C ASN A 119 -17.35 9.03 12.95
N ILE A 120 -18.28 8.42 12.20
CA ILE A 120 -18.15 7.05 11.72
C ILE A 120 -17.16 6.97 10.54
N VAL A 121 -17.35 7.81 9.52
CA VAL A 121 -16.47 7.85 8.34
C VAL A 121 -15.06 8.26 8.75
N ASP A 122 -14.94 9.22 9.63
CA ASP A 122 -13.64 9.73 10.09
C ASP A 122 -12.89 8.68 10.93
N ILE A 123 -13.59 7.88 11.76
CA ILE A 123 -12.98 6.76 12.48
C ILE A 123 -12.47 5.70 11.51
N THR A 124 -13.22 5.34 10.46
CA THR A 124 -12.75 4.38 9.46
C THR A 124 -11.51 4.89 8.73
N ASN A 125 -11.50 6.17 8.33
CA ASN A 125 -10.34 6.81 7.71
C ASN A 125 -9.15 6.89 8.69
N TYR A 126 -9.41 7.26 9.95
CA TYR A 126 -8.38 7.33 10.97
C TYR A 126 -7.69 5.98 11.18
N VAL A 127 -8.45 4.89 11.34
CA VAL A 127 -7.91 3.55 11.53
C VAL A 127 -7.18 3.05 10.26
N MET A 128 -7.68 3.37 9.07
CA MET A 128 -6.99 3.08 7.82
C MET A 128 -5.59 3.73 7.79
N HIS A 129 -5.44 4.97 8.20
CA HIS A 129 -4.14 5.65 8.27
C HIS A 129 -3.31 5.22 9.48
N GLU A 130 -3.94 4.85 10.61
CA GLU A 130 -3.25 4.32 11.79
C GLU A 130 -2.63 2.95 11.51
N LEU A 131 -3.37 2.01 10.90
CA LEU A 131 -3.04 0.60 10.78
C LEU A 131 -2.79 0.10 9.34
N GLY A 132 -3.18 0.86 8.32
CA GLY A 132 -3.02 0.45 6.91
C GLY A 132 -4.14 -0.43 6.37
N GLN A 133 -5.18 -0.68 7.16
CA GLN A 133 -6.33 -1.51 6.78
C GLN A 133 -7.53 -0.63 6.47
N PRO A 134 -8.00 -0.59 5.21
CA PRO A 134 -9.24 0.10 4.89
C PRO A 134 -10.45 -0.60 5.51
N LEU A 135 -11.40 0.22 5.98
CA LEU A 135 -12.67 -0.23 6.56
C LEU A 135 -13.81 0.50 5.86
N HIS A 136 -15.00 -0.11 5.89
CA HIS A 136 -16.22 0.53 5.42
C HIS A 136 -17.37 0.32 6.39
N ALA A 137 -18.26 1.31 6.49
CA ALA A 137 -19.45 1.25 7.32
C ALA A 137 -20.70 1.42 6.44
N TYR A 138 -21.64 0.49 6.57
CA TYR A 138 -22.95 0.50 5.91
C TYR A 138 -24.04 0.79 6.92
N ASP A 139 -25.09 1.48 6.49
CA ASP A 139 -26.31 1.56 7.27
C ASP A 139 -26.99 0.18 7.31
N ARG A 140 -26.98 -0.45 8.48
CA ARG A 140 -27.55 -1.79 8.66
C ARG A 140 -29.03 -1.87 8.34
N ASN A 141 -29.78 -0.80 8.58
CA ASN A 141 -31.22 -0.74 8.34
C ASN A 141 -31.56 -0.75 6.84
N LYS A 142 -30.61 -0.40 5.98
CA LYS A 142 -30.74 -0.45 4.51
C LYS A 142 -30.37 -1.81 3.93
N ILE A 143 -29.73 -2.69 4.69
CA ILE A 143 -29.43 -4.08 4.31
C ILE A 143 -30.65 -4.94 4.62
N LYS A 144 -31.30 -5.45 3.57
CA LYS A 144 -32.59 -6.15 3.67
C LYS A 144 -32.44 -7.65 3.87
N SER A 145 -31.37 -8.23 3.31
CA SER A 145 -31.12 -9.67 3.46
C SER A 145 -30.34 -9.98 4.75
N ASN A 146 -30.27 -11.25 5.09
CA ASN A 146 -29.40 -11.75 6.16
C ASN A 146 -28.05 -12.26 5.63
N THR A 147 -27.74 -11.99 4.36
CA THR A 147 -26.53 -12.49 3.72
C THR A 147 -25.81 -11.37 2.99
N ILE A 148 -24.56 -11.19 3.32
CA ILE A 148 -23.60 -10.34 2.59
C ILE A 148 -22.84 -11.24 1.63
N LYS A 149 -22.97 -10.98 0.31
CA LYS A 149 -22.26 -11.74 -0.71
C LYS A 149 -21.13 -10.94 -1.31
N ILE A 150 -19.98 -11.58 -1.43
CA ILE A 150 -18.82 -11.05 -2.13
C ILE A 150 -18.69 -11.80 -3.46
N GLN A 151 -19.06 -11.14 -4.57
CA GLN A 151 -19.20 -11.79 -5.88
C GLN A 151 -18.92 -10.84 -7.05
N LYS A 152 -18.65 -11.44 -8.21
CA LYS A 152 -18.63 -10.77 -9.52
C LYS A 152 -19.93 -11.06 -10.26
N PHE A 153 -20.39 -10.12 -11.09
CA PHE A 153 -21.58 -10.32 -11.90
C PHE A 153 -21.22 -10.82 -13.31
N SER A 154 -21.95 -11.82 -13.79
CA SER A 154 -21.78 -12.32 -15.17
C SER A 154 -22.34 -11.36 -16.22
N ASN A 155 -23.28 -10.50 -15.86
CA ASN A 155 -23.91 -9.53 -16.75
C ASN A 155 -23.64 -8.11 -16.27
N PRO A 156 -23.45 -7.14 -17.19
CA PRO A 156 -23.30 -5.73 -16.84
C PRO A 156 -24.48 -5.24 -15.99
N LYS A 157 -24.16 -4.48 -14.94
CA LYS A 157 -25.14 -3.82 -14.07
C LYS A 157 -24.75 -2.36 -13.92
N LYS A 158 -25.74 -1.51 -13.70
CA LYS A 158 -25.52 -0.12 -13.35
C LYS A 158 -25.45 0.03 -11.84
N PHE A 159 -24.56 0.87 -11.38
CA PHE A 159 -24.29 1.09 -9.97
C PHE A 159 -24.04 2.58 -9.71
N ILE A 160 -24.74 3.14 -8.73
CA ILE A 160 -24.57 4.55 -8.34
C ILE A 160 -23.63 4.59 -7.16
N THR A 161 -22.49 5.24 -7.34
CA THR A 161 -21.46 5.43 -6.33
C THR A 161 -21.77 6.62 -5.42
N LEU A 162 -21.02 6.76 -4.30
CA LEU A 162 -21.21 7.81 -3.29
C LEU A 162 -21.10 9.25 -3.85
N ASP A 163 -20.38 9.44 -4.96
CA ASP A 163 -20.28 10.71 -5.69
C ASP A 163 -21.52 11.03 -6.54
N GLY A 164 -22.52 10.13 -6.57
CA GLY A 164 -23.75 10.27 -7.37
C GLY A 164 -23.59 9.86 -8.83
N GLU A 165 -22.42 9.43 -9.25
CA GLU A 165 -22.16 9.00 -10.62
C GLU A 165 -22.67 7.58 -10.88
N GLU A 166 -23.35 7.37 -12.02
CA GLU A 166 -23.77 6.06 -12.49
C GLU A 166 -22.63 5.38 -13.26
N ARG A 167 -22.21 4.19 -12.83
CA ARG A 167 -21.11 3.43 -13.42
C ARG A 167 -21.60 2.09 -13.97
N ASP A 168 -21.07 1.71 -15.12
CA ASP A 168 -21.33 0.40 -15.72
C ASP A 168 -20.35 -0.62 -15.14
N LEU A 169 -20.87 -1.56 -14.33
CA LEU A 169 -20.06 -2.63 -13.76
C LEU A 169 -19.71 -3.66 -14.82
N THR A 170 -18.50 -4.17 -14.74
CA THR A 170 -17.98 -5.24 -15.59
C THR A 170 -17.99 -6.58 -14.86
N ASN A 171 -17.69 -7.66 -15.57
CA ASN A 171 -17.53 -8.99 -15.00
C ASN A 171 -16.22 -9.17 -14.20
N ASP A 172 -15.29 -8.20 -14.28
CA ASP A 172 -14.06 -8.17 -13.47
C ASP A 172 -14.27 -7.47 -12.11
N ASP A 173 -15.35 -6.69 -11.96
CA ASP A 173 -15.61 -5.93 -10.74
C ASP A 173 -16.10 -6.83 -9.61
N LEU A 174 -15.32 -6.83 -8.52
CA LEU A 174 -15.72 -7.50 -7.29
C LEU A 174 -16.67 -6.59 -6.51
N MET A 175 -17.82 -7.13 -6.16
CA MET A 175 -18.88 -6.39 -5.48
C MET A 175 -19.19 -7.00 -4.11
N ILE A 176 -19.43 -6.12 -3.14
CA ILE A 176 -20.07 -6.47 -1.89
C ILE A 176 -21.56 -6.22 -2.07
N CYS A 177 -22.38 -7.23 -1.80
CA CYS A 177 -23.80 -7.22 -2.11
C CYS A 177 -24.66 -7.55 -0.90
N ASP A 178 -25.82 -6.91 -0.82
CA ASP A 178 -26.97 -7.37 -0.03
C ASP A 178 -27.69 -8.45 -0.85
N ASP A 179 -27.36 -9.72 -0.60
CA ASP A 179 -27.66 -10.87 -1.46
C ASP A 179 -27.20 -10.64 -2.91
N ASN A 180 -28.07 -10.19 -3.80
CA ASN A 180 -27.76 -9.91 -5.21
C ASN A 180 -27.79 -8.41 -5.57
N THR A 181 -28.03 -7.54 -4.58
CA THR A 181 -28.06 -6.08 -4.76
C THR A 181 -26.69 -5.49 -4.45
N PRO A 182 -26.02 -4.83 -5.40
CA PRO A 182 -24.70 -4.26 -5.16
C PRO A 182 -24.75 -3.13 -4.14
N MET A 183 -23.83 -3.16 -3.16
CA MET A 183 -23.67 -2.14 -2.12
C MET A 183 -22.38 -1.35 -2.26
N CYS A 184 -21.29 -2.00 -2.73
CA CYS A 184 -19.98 -1.40 -2.80
C CYS A 184 -19.15 -2.07 -3.90
N ILE A 185 -18.34 -1.30 -4.62
CA ILE A 185 -17.23 -1.85 -5.40
C ILE A 185 -16.14 -2.18 -4.39
N ALA A 186 -15.90 -3.47 -4.16
CA ALA A 186 -15.08 -3.98 -3.07
C ALA A 186 -13.71 -3.30 -3.01
N GLY A 187 -13.37 -2.73 -1.87
CA GLY A 187 -12.09 -2.07 -1.64
C GLY A 187 -11.82 -0.79 -2.44
N ILE A 188 -12.78 -0.29 -3.22
CA ILE A 188 -12.61 0.88 -4.08
C ILE A 188 -13.56 2.01 -3.67
N TYR A 189 -14.87 1.81 -3.81
CA TYR A 189 -15.83 2.88 -3.58
C TYR A 189 -17.21 2.38 -3.17
N GLY A 190 -17.78 2.98 -2.13
CA GLY A 190 -19.11 2.63 -1.64
C GLY A 190 -20.23 3.10 -2.56
N GLY A 191 -21.41 2.48 -2.42
CA GLY A 191 -22.63 2.90 -3.09
C GLY A 191 -23.47 3.86 -2.27
N LEU A 192 -24.20 4.73 -2.96
CA LEU A 192 -25.04 5.76 -2.34
C LEU A 192 -26.16 5.18 -1.48
N ASN A 193 -26.79 4.08 -1.93
CA ASN A 193 -28.01 3.56 -1.32
C ASN A 193 -27.81 2.95 0.08
N HIS A 194 -26.61 2.44 0.40
CA HIS A 194 -26.32 1.77 1.67
C HIS A 194 -25.37 2.58 2.57
N SER A 195 -25.10 3.82 2.18
CA SER A 195 -24.20 4.71 2.93
C SER A 195 -24.81 5.14 4.26
N VAL A 196 -23.92 5.45 5.20
CA VAL A 196 -24.26 6.08 6.49
C VAL A 196 -24.78 7.50 6.23
N THR A 197 -25.86 7.86 6.92
CA THR A 197 -26.51 9.19 6.88
C THR A 197 -26.70 9.69 8.31
N ASP A 198 -27.10 10.95 8.47
CA ASP A 198 -27.30 11.55 9.80
C ASP A 198 -28.36 10.81 10.63
N ASP A 199 -29.29 10.10 10.01
CA ASP A 199 -30.35 9.32 10.68
C ASP A 199 -29.93 7.88 11.00
N THR A 200 -28.70 7.48 10.64
CA THR A 200 -28.23 6.11 10.85
C THR A 200 -27.99 5.84 12.35
N THR A 201 -28.65 4.82 12.89
CA THR A 201 -28.50 4.41 14.28
C THR A 201 -27.82 3.05 14.44
N THR A 202 -27.73 2.27 13.39
CA THR A 202 -27.11 0.93 13.38
C THR A 202 -26.26 0.77 12.13
N ILE A 203 -25.03 0.34 12.30
CA ILE A 203 -24.11 0.08 11.18
C ILE A 203 -23.70 -1.39 11.13
N PHE A 204 -23.39 -1.81 9.91
CA PHE A 204 -22.55 -2.97 9.62
C PHE A 204 -21.15 -2.46 9.28
N LEU A 205 -20.16 -2.76 10.12
CA LEU A 205 -18.76 -2.36 9.94
C LEU A 205 -17.98 -3.51 9.31
N GLU A 206 -17.29 -3.23 8.22
CA GLU A 206 -16.53 -4.16 7.40
C GLU A 206 -15.03 -3.91 7.52
N SER A 207 -14.28 -5.01 7.53
CA SER A 207 -12.84 -5.05 7.27
C SER A 207 -12.52 -6.30 6.46
N ALA A 208 -11.84 -6.15 5.33
CA ALA A 208 -11.62 -7.29 4.42
C ALA A 208 -10.22 -7.29 3.80
N ASN A 209 -9.87 -8.43 3.18
CA ASN A 209 -8.66 -8.57 2.38
C ASN A 209 -9.05 -9.04 0.97
N PHE A 210 -8.88 -8.16 -0.01
CA PHE A 210 -9.20 -8.41 -1.42
C PHE A 210 -7.95 -8.66 -2.26
N ASP A 211 -8.13 -9.36 -3.39
CA ASP A 211 -7.04 -9.61 -4.31
C ASP A 211 -6.53 -8.30 -4.95
N PRO A 212 -5.23 -8.00 -4.83
CA PRO A 212 -4.65 -6.77 -5.36
C PRO A 212 -4.85 -6.58 -6.86
N VAL A 213 -4.81 -7.66 -7.65
CA VAL A 213 -4.95 -7.59 -9.12
C VAL A 213 -6.37 -7.23 -9.51
N THR A 214 -7.36 -7.85 -8.85
CA THR A 214 -8.78 -7.55 -9.05
C THR A 214 -9.09 -6.10 -8.73
N ILE A 215 -8.64 -5.60 -7.55
CA ILE A 215 -8.86 -4.20 -7.17
C ILE A 215 -8.19 -3.23 -8.15
N ARG A 216 -6.96 -3.51 -8.57
CA ARG A 216 -6.22 -2.66 -9.52
C ARG A 216 -6.90 -2.57 -10.89
N LYS A 217 -7.46 -3.68 -11.40
CA LYS A 217 -8.20 -3.69 -12.66
C LYS A 217 -9.45 -2.82 -12.58
N SER A 218 -10.28 -3.03 -11.57
CA SER A 218 -11.51 -2.27 -11.36
C SER A 218 -11.24 -0.79 -11.09
N SER A 219 -10.27 -0.45 -10.24
CA SER A 219 -9.87 0.93 -9.97
C SER A 219 -9.47 1.67 -11.24
N LYS A 220 -8.66 1.03 -12.10
CA LYS A 220 -8.27 1.61 -13.40
C LYS A 220 -9.43 1.73 -14.38
N HIS A 221 -10.31 0.72 -14.44
CA HIS A 221 -11.46 0.74 -15.33
C HIS A 221 -12.39 1.91 -15.02
N HIS A 222 -12.71 2.09 -13.74
CA HIS A 222 -13.60 3.16 -13.28
C HIS A 222 -12.90 4.51 -13.06
N LEU A 223 -11.58 4.60 -13.25
CA LEU A 223 -10.76 5.79 -12.98
C LEU A 223 -10.89 6.28 -11.53
N LEU A 224 -11.08 5.35 -10.58
CA LEU A 224 -11.26 5.61 -9.16
C LEU A 224 -9.96 5.31 -8.39
N ASN A 225 -9.20 6.35 -8.07
CA ASN A 225 -8.03 6.27 -7.21
C ASN A 225 -8.39 6.78 -5.81
N THR A 226 -8.67 5.86 -4.89
CA THR A 226 -8.98 6.17 -3.50
C THR A 226 -7.86 5.70 -2.57
N ASP A 227 -7.82 6.23 -1.35
CA ASP A 227 -6.90 5.77 -0.30
C ASP A 227 -7.05 4.28 0.01
N SER A 228 -8.26 3.76 -0.12
CA SER A 228 -8.60 2.35 0.02
C SER A 228 -8.03 1.53 -1.14
N SER A 229 -8.35 1.88 -2.40
CA SER A 229 -7.85 1.17 -3.58
C SER A 229 -6.33 1.20 -3.66
N TYR A 230 -5.70 2.32 -3.29
CA TYR A 230 -4.24 2.47 -3.23
C TYR A 230 -3.57 1.45 -2.31
N ARG A 231 -4.22 1.11 -1.17
CA ARG A 231 -3.71 0.10 -0.23
C ARG A 231 -3.98 -1.31 -0.73
N PHE A 232 -5.22 -1.60 -1.12
CA PHE A 232 -5.60 -2.95 -1.58
C PHE A 232 -4.84 -3.38 -2.84
N GLU A 233 -4.65 -2.51 -3.83
CA GLU A 233 -3.92 -2.85 -5.07
C GLU A 233 -2.43 -3.18 -4.85
N ARG A 234 -1.88 -2.80 -3.68
CA ARG A 234 -0.51 -3.13 -3.25
C ARG A 234 -0.46 -4.30 -2.29
N GLY A 235 -1.59 -4.68 -1.74
CA GLY A 235 -1.74 -5.70 -0.72
C GLY A 235 -1.83 -5.12 0.69
N VAL A 236 -2.75 -5.63 1.48
CA VAL A 236 -2.92 -5.30 2.90
C VAL A 236 -2.59 -6.52 3.76
N ASP A 237 -2.22 -6.27 5.00
CA ASP A 237 -1.89 -7.32 5.97
C ASP A 237 -3.14 -8.12 6.35
N LEU A 238 -3.14 -9.41 6.01
CA LEU A 238 -4.25 -10.32 6.26
C LEU A 238 -4.55 -10.52 7.76
N ASP A 239 -3.50 -10.52 8.59
CA ASP A 239 -3.63 -10.70 10.03
C ASP A 239 -4.17 -9.44 10.71
N ASN A 240 -3.95 -8.27 10.09
CA ASN A 240 -4.43 -7.00 10.60
C ASN A 240 -5.93 -6.76 10.37
N THR A 241 -6.59 -7.55 9.51
CA THR A 241 -8.00 -7.37 9.14
C THR A 241 -8.92 -7.37 10.36
N GLU A 242 -8.78 -8.35 11.24
CA GLU A 242 -9.57 -8.47 12.47
C GLU A 242 -9.19 -7.40 13.51
N PHE A 243 -7.90 -7.13 13.68
CA PHE A 243 -7.42 -6.15 14.64
C PHE A 243 -7.91 -4.74 14.31
N ALA A 244 -7.85 -4.34 13.05
CA ALA A 244 -8.34 -3.04 12.60
C ALA A 244 -9.86 -2.88 12.80
N LEU A 245 -10.63 -3.95 12.55
CA LEU A 245 -12.08 -3.95 12.82
C LEU A 245 -12.36 -3.72 14.31
N LYS A 246 -11.67 -4.45 15.19
CA LYS A 246 -11.78 -4.29 16.65
C LYS A 246 -11.35 -2.89 17.10
N ARG A 247 -10.31 -2.33 16.49
CA ARG A 247 -9.84 -0.97 16.78
C ARG A 247 -10.88 0.08 16.41
N ALA A 248 -11.47 -0.01 15.22
CA ALA A 248 -12.53 0.90 14.80
C ALA A 248 -13.77 0.77 15.68
N ALA A 249 -14.19 -0.45 15.99
CA ALA A 249 -15.31 -0.70 16.90
C ALA A 249 -15.06 -0.11 18.30
N ALA A 250 -13.86 -0.27 18.86
CA ALA A 250 -13.49 0.33 20.14
C ALA A 250 -13.60 1.86 20.15
N LEU A 251 -13.17 2.52 19.05
CA LEU A 251 -13.32 3.97 18.89
C LEU A 251 -14.78 4.39 18.71
N ILE A 252 -15.60 3.61 18.02
CA ILE A 252 -17.03 3.87 17.84
C ILE A 252 -17.77 3.74 19.18
N ILE A 253 -17.45 2.73 20.01
CA ILE A 253 -17.99 2.61 21.37
C ILE A 253 -17.64 3.85 22.19
N GLU A 254 -16.39 4.26 22.15
CA GLU A 254 -15.88 5.36 22.99
C GLU A 254 -16.44 6.73 22.59
N HIS A 255 -16.64 6.98 21.29
CA HIS A 255 -16.92 8.32 20.77
C HIS A 255 -18.29 8.51 20.14
N CYS A 256 -18.99 7.40 19.81
CA CYS A 256 -20.27 7.44 19.11
C CYS A 256 -21.42 6.80 19.91
N ASN A 257 -21.22 6.45 21.18
CA ASN A 257 -22.18 5.74 22.05
C ASN A 257 -22.58 4.35 21.51
N GLY A 258 -21.80 3.77 20.58
CA GLY A 258 -22.13 2.50 19.93
C GLY A 258 -22.06 1.30 20.88
N GLU A 259 -22.91 0.30 20.62
CA GLU A 259 -22.92 -0.99 21.30
C GLU A 259 -22.79 -2.12 20.27
N ILE A 260 -21.83 -3.02 20.49
CA ILE A 260 -21.68 -4.20 19.62
C ILE A 260 -22.76 -5.21 19.99
N ILE A 261 -23.62 -5.54 19.02
CA ILE A 261 -24.78 -6.43 19.22
C ILE A 261 -24.65 -7.77 18.51
N SER A 262 -23.57 -8.03 17.78
CA SER A 262 -23.30 -9.29 17.09
C SER A 262 -21.98 -9.91 17.56
N ASP A 263 -21.80 -11.20 17.26
CA ASP A 263 -20.46 -11.78 17.30
C ASP A 263 -19.56 -11.18 16.21
N LEU A 264 -18.26 -11.34 16.37
CA LEU A 264 -17.32 -11.09 15.29
C LEU A 264 -17.54 -12.13 14.20
N MET A 265 -18.03 -11.68 13.05
CA MET A 265 -18.10 -12.50 11.84
C MET A 265 -16.72 -12.47 11.17
N ASP A 266 -16.08 -13.62 11.00
CA ASP A 266 -14.75 -13.75 10.40
C ASP A 266 -14.75 -14.95 9.45
N GLU A 267 -14.96 -14.66 8.16
CA GLU A 267 -14.91 -15.66 7.10
C GLU A 267 -13.52 -15.65 6.46
N TYR A 268 -12.78 -16.75 6.66
CA TYR A 268 -11.42 -16.93 6.19
C TYR A 268 -11.27 -18.27 5.44
N PRO A 269 -11.77 -18.35 4.19
CA PRO A 269 -11.88 -19.60 3.44
C PRO A 269 -10.53 -20.21 3.04
N GLY A 270 -9.49 -19.40 2.95
CA GLY A 270 -8.15 -19.88 2.57
C GLY A 270 -7.07 -19.31 3.47
N LYS A 271 -6.65 -20.03 4.52
CA LYS A 271 -5.49 -19.63 5.32
C LYS A 271 -4.24 -19.64 4.45
N ILE A 272 -3.44 -18.60 4.58
CA ILE A 272 -2.13 -18.53 3.91
C ILE A 272 -1.12 -19.22 4.82
N ASP A 273 -0.33 -20.11 4.23
CA ASP A 273 0.81 -20.73 4.91
C ASP A 273 1.89 -19.68 5.17
N GLU A 274 2.53 -19.80 6.34
CA GLU A 274 3.67 -18.95 6.68
C GLU A 274 4.81 -19.17 5.66
N LYS A 275 5.34 -18.09 5.10
CA LYS A 275 6.49 -18.16 4.19
C LYS A 275 7.77 -18.44 4.96
N ASN A 276 8.45 -19.51 4.59
CA ASN A 276 9.71 -19.89 5.19
C ASN A 276 10.84 -19.82 4.16
N ILE A 277 11.91 -19.11 4.51
CA ILE A 277 13.10 -18.90 3.65
C ILE A 277 14.32 -19.40 4.41
N VAL A 278 15.22 -20.11 3.72
CA VAL A 278 16.52 -20.48 4.28
C VAL A 278 17.52 -19.39 3.96
N LEU A 279 18.08 -18.76 4.99
CA LEU A 279 19.14 -17.76 4.88
C LEU A 279 20.49 -18.43 5.10
N ASN A 280 21.37 -18.43 4.11
CA ASN A 280 22.74 -18.91 4.21
C ASN A 280 23.68 -17.73 4.52
N PHE A 281 24.38 -17.80 5.65
CA PHE A 281 25.27 -16.72 6.09
C PHE A 281 26.42 -16.44 5.12
N ASN A 282 26.90 -17.46 4.39
CA ASN A 282 27.92 -17.23 3.35
C ASN A 282 27.36 -16.45 2.15
N ASN A 283 26.09 -16.63 1.82
CA ASN A 283 25.44 -15.85 0.77
C ASN A 283 25.24 -14.39 1.19
N VAL A 284 24.93 -14.16 2.47
CA VAL A 284 24.88 -12.82 3.05
C VAL A 284 26.23 -12.10 2.85
N ASP A 285 27.33 -12.75 3.27
CA ASP A 285 28.68 -12.16 3.16
C ASP A 285 29.07 -11.94 1.69
N LYS A 286 28.74 -12.87 0.78
CA LYS A 286 29.05 -12.74 -0.66
C LYS A 286 28.27 -11.63 -1.34
N LEU A 287 26.96 -11.49 -1.03
CA LEU A 287 26.10 -10.52 -1.70
C LEU A 287 26.38 -9.11 -1.20
N ILE A 288 26.63 -8.95 0.10
CA ILE A 288 26.97 -7.66 0.71
C ILE A 288 28.41 -7.25 0.40
N GLY A 289 29.31 -8.22 0.21
CA GLY A 289 30.75 -8.00 0.05
C GLY A 289 31.46 -7.64 1.37
N PHE A 290 30.77 -7.72 2.49
CA PHE A 290 31.28 -7.40 3.81
C PHE A 290 30.69 -8.39 4.83
N LYS A 291 31.49 -8.79 5.82
CA LYS A 291 31.07 -9.76 6.83
C LYS A 291 30.34 -9.09 7.98
N ILE A 292 29.06 -9.40 8.13
CA ILE A 292 28.24 -8.95 9.27
C ILE A 292 28.21 -10.08 10.32
N ASP A 293 28.38 -9.73 11.60
CA ASP A 293 28.29 -10.69 12.70
C ASP A 293 26.90 -11.34 12.72
N LYS A 294 26.86 -12.67 12.88
CA LYS A 294 25.62 -13.45 12.91
C LYS A 294 24.66 -13.02 14.01
N LEU A 295 25.16 -12.55 15.16
CA LEU A 295 24.31 -12.03 16.23
C LEU A 295 23.64 -10.74 15.82
N LYS A 296 24.35 -9.86 15.08
CA LYS A 296 23.77 -8.65 14.53
C LYS A 296 22.70 -8.95 13.47
N ILE A 297 22.97 -9.92 12.58
CA ILE A 297 21.97 -10.39 11.60
C ILE A 297 20.69 -10.84 12.31
N LYS A 298 20.83 -11.72 13.34
CA LYS A 298 19.67 -12.19 14.11
C LYS A 298 18.95 -11.06 14.84
N SER A 299 19.67 -10.13 15.41
CA SER A 299 19.07 -8.94 16.06
C SER A 299 18.25 -8.14 15.08
N ILE A 300 18.77 -7.84 13.88
CA ILE A 300 18.07 -7.09 12.82
C ILE A 300 16.78 -7.82 12.44
N LEU A 301 16.86 -9.13 12.16
CA LEU A 301 15.70 -9.90 11.73
C LEU A 301 14.61 -9.93 12.81
N ASN A 302 14.98 -10.12 14.07
CA ASN A 302 14.01 -10.07 15.18
C ASN A 302 13.38 -8.66 15.34
N LEU A 303 14.15 -7.58 15.14
CA LEU A 303 13.64 -6.21 15.19
C LEU A 303 12.65 -5.91 14.06
N LEU A 304 12.73 -6.65 12.96
CA LEU A 304 11.80 -6.60 11.82
C LEU A 304 10.66 -7.62 11.94
N ASP A 305 10.48 -8.24 13.10
CA ASP A 305 9.47 -9.26 13.39
C ASP A 305 9.63 -10.58 12.57
N PHE A 306 10.80 -10.82 11.98
CA PHE A 306 11.10 -12.09 11.31
C PHE A 306 11.40 -13.15 12.36
N LYS A 307 10.66 -14.27 12.35
CA LYS A 307 10.92 -15.38 13.28
C LYS A 307 12.09 -16.21 12.78
N ILE A 308 13.04 -16.49 13.65
CA ILE A 308 14.24 -17.25 13.31
C ILE A 308 14.09 -18.68 13.86
N ASN A 309 14.17 -19.67 12.96
CA ASN A 309 14.03 -21.08 13.27
C ASN A 309 15.27 -21.85 12.83
N ASN A 310 15.52 -23.02 13.44
CA ASN A 310 16.51 -24.02 12.99
C ASN A 310 17.89 -23.43 12.63
N VAL A 311 18.51 -22.75 13.59
CA VAL A 311 19.81 -22.10 13.38
C VAL A 311 20.93 -23.13 13.39
N THR A 312 21.75 -23.09 12.34
CA THR A 312 23.02 -23.85 12.22
C THR A 312 24.21 -22.89 12.13
N ASP A 313 25.41 -23.42 12.01
CA ASP A 313 26.60 -22.58 11.76
C ASP A 313 26.62 -21.95 10.38
N ILE A 314 25.90 -22.52 9.43
CA ILE A 314 25.92 -22.09 8.00
C ILE A 314 24.67 -21.35 7.63
N SER A 315 23.50 -21.67 8.22
CA SER A 315 22.21 -21.16 7.80
C SER A 315 21.22 -21.00 8.95
N ALA A 316 20.15 -20.27 8.69
CA ALA A 316 18.98 -20.17 9.55
C ALA A 316 17.69 -20.24 8.73
N GLY A 317 16.66 -20.90 9.26
CA GLY A 317 15.31 -20.80 8.74
C GLY A 317 14.67 -19.48 9.19
N ILE A 318 14.07 -18.74 8.27
CA ILE A 318 13.43 -17.45 8.53
C ILE A 318 11.97 -17.53 8.12
N THR A 319 11.07 -17.34 9.08
CA THR A 319 9.64 -17.20 8.81
C THR A 319 9.32 -15.72 8.61
N ILE A 320 8.74 -15.40 7.47
CA ILE A 320 8.44 -14.04 7.04
C ILE A 320 7.05 -13.63 7.55
N PRO A 321 6.91 -12.47 8.20
CA PRO A 321 5.59 -11.98 8.63
C PRO A 321 4.68 -11.70 7.42
N ASN A 322 3.38 -11.98 7.56
CA ASN A 322 2.41 -11.91 6.48
C ASN A 322 2.25 -10.52 5.86
N TYR A 323 2.56 -9.45 6.60
CA TYR A 323 2.53 -8.09 6.07
C TYR A 323 3.68 -7.76 5.10
N ARG A 324 4.73 -8.63 5.01
CA ARG A 324 5.84 -8.47 4.07
C ARG A 324 5.59 -9.30 2.81
N HIS A 325 4.72 -8.78 1.95
CA HIS A 325 4.38 -9.44 0.68
C HIS A 325 5.56 -9.47 -0.31
N ASP A 326 6.47 -8.54 -0.18
CA ASP A 326 7.64 -8.32 -1.04
C ASP A 326 8.80 -9.28 -0.75
N VAL A 327 8.90 -9.83 0.45
CA VAL A 327 9.98 -10.74 0.83
C VAL A 327 9.62 -12.18 0.45
N ASN A 328 10.23 -12.69 -0.64
CA ASN A 328 9.92 -14.02 -1.19
C ASN A 328 11.17 -14.88 -1.40
N ARG A 329 12.36 -14.30 -1.40
CA ARG A 329 13.64 -14.96 -1.71
C ARG A 329 14.68 -14.61 -0.67
N GLU A 330 15.77 -15.38 -0.63
CA GLU A 330 16.89 -15.14 0.26
C GLU A 330 17.49 -13.73 0.08
N CYS A 331 17.63 -13.26 -1.16
CA CYS A 331 18.18 -11.94 -1.44
C CYS A 331 17.31 -10.80 -0.87
N ASP A 332 15.98 -11.00 -0.80
CA ASP A 332 15.07 -10.02 -0.23
C ASP A 332 15.29 -9.92 1.30
N VAL A 333 15.56 -11.06 1.98
CA VAL A 333 15.94 -11.07 3.40
C VAL A 333 17.29 -10.38 3.62
N ILE A 334 18.25 -10.58 2.72
CA ILE A 334 19.57 -9.94 2.77
C ILE A 334 19.43 -8.42 2.58
N GLU A 335 18.56 -7.97 1.69
CA GLU A 335 18.24 -6.54 1.52
C GLU A 335 17.72 -5.93 2.82
N GLU A 336 16.82 -6.59 3.52
CA GLU A 336 16.28 -6.12 4.79
C GLU A 336 17.36 -6.00 5.88
N ILE A 337 18.27 -6.98 5.94
CA ILE A 337 19.42 -6.91 6.84
C ILE A 337 20.27 -5.67 6.52
N LEU A 338 20.56 -5.46 5.24
CA LEU A 338 21.41 -4.37 4.78
C LEU A 338 20.76 -3.00 4.98
N ARG A 339 19.46 -2.90 4.76
CA ARG A 339 18.67 -1.67 4.95
C ARG A 339 18.74 -1.18 6.42
N ILE A 340 18.65 -2.08 7.38
CA ILE A 340 18.74 -1.72 8.80
C ILE A 340 20.20 -1.51 9.25
N HIS A 341 21.11 -2.37 8.78
CA HIS A 341 22.55 -2.20 9.04
C HIS A 341 23.04 -0.86 8.52
N GLY A 342 22.57 -0.44 7.35
CA GLY A 342 22.89 0.80 6.66
C GLY A 342 23.96 0.61 5.59
N TYR A 343 23.63 0.96 4.36
CA TYR A 343 24.53 0.89 3.19
C TYR A 343 25.83 1.67 3.39
N ASN A 344 25.77 2.81 4.08
CA ASN A 344 26.94 3.66 4.33
C ASN A 344 27.94 3.06 5.34
N ASN A 345 27.57 1.98 6.03
CA ASN A 345 28.45 1.28 6.98
C ASN A 345 29.29 0.19 6.30
N ILE A 346 29.12 0.01 4.98
CA ILE A 346 29.94 -0.94 4.21
C ILE A 346 31.19 -0.23 3.75
N GLU A 347 32.34 -0.77 4.16
CA GLU A 347 33.63 -0.26 3.71
C GLU A 347 33.87 -0.67 2.25
N ILE A 348 34.20 0.29 1.41
CA ILE A 348 34.56 0.04 0.01
C ILE A 348 36.02 -0.38 -0.03
N ASP A 349 36.30 -1.54 -0.62
CA ASP A 349 37.64 -2.02 -0.84
C ASP A 349 38.47 -1.00 -1.68
N LYS A 350 39.61 -0.65 -1.16
CA LYS A 350 40.53 0.27 -1.86
C LYS A 350 41.25 -0.37 -3.06
N LYS A 351 41.14 -1.70 -3.22
CA LYS A 351 41.79 -2.47 -4.29
C LYS A 351 40.77 -3.32 -5.00
N LEU A 352 40.69 -3.20 -6.32
CA LEU A 352 39.92 -4.06 -7.19
C LEU A 352 40.82 -5.18 -7.71
N ASN A 353 40.57 -6.42 -7.30
CA ASN A 353 41.25 -7.61 -7.81
C ASN A 353 40.38 -8.23 -8.90
N ILE A 354 40.70 -7.99 -10.16
CA ILE A 354 40.01 -8.57 -11.30
C ILE A 354 40.98 -9.38 -12.14
N SER A 355 40.52 -10.50 -12.69
CA SER A 355 41.22 -11.23 -13.72
C SER A 355 40.97 -10.51 -15.05
N ILE A 356 42.01 -9.91 -15.61
CA ILE A 356 41.92 -9.26 -16.93
C ILE A 356 41.97 -10.35 -17.98
N SER A 357 40.79 -10.91 -18.34
CA SER A 357 40.65 -11.70 -19.54
C SER A 357 40.30 -10.76 -20.69
N SER A 358 41.17 -10.65 -21.66
CA SER A 358 40.94 -9.88 -22.87
C SER A 358 39.91 -10.57 -23.75
N LEU A 359 38.63 -10.37 -23.42
CA LEU A 359 37.55 -10.59 -24.38
C LEU A 359 37.50 -9.34 -25.27
N THR A 360 38.39 -9.28 -26.27
CA THR A 360 38.27 -8.30 -27.34
C THR A 360 37.02 -8.65 -28.14
N ASN A 361 35.92 -7.96 -27.86
CA ASN A 361 34.74 -8.02 -28.70
C ASN A 361 35.11 -7.36 -30.04
N PHE A 362 35.24 -8.17 -31.09
CA PHE A 362 35.67 -7.70 -32.42
C PHE A 362 34.81 -6.55 -32.94
N ASN A 363 33.50 -6.57 -32.65
CA ASN A 363 32.58 -5.52 -33.06
C ASN A 363 32.96 -4.14 -32.46
N ASN A 364 33.29 -4.08 -31.17
CA ASN A 364 33.69 -2.83 -30.53
C ASN A 364 35.01 -2.30 -31.08
N LYS A 365 35.91 -3.19 -31.52
CA LYS A 365 37.20 -2.76 -32.10
C LYS A 365 36.98 -2.03 -33.43
N TYR A 366 36.13 -2.54 -34.31
CA TYR A 366 35.84 -1.86 -35.57
C TYR A 366 35.05 -0.57 -35.36
N GLN A 367 34.05 -0.60 -34.47
CA GLN A 367 33.30 0.60 -34.12
C GLN A 367 34.22 1.71 -33.63
N ASN A 368 35.09 1.44 -32.65
CA ASN A 368 36.06 2.42 -32.15
C ASN A 368 36.99 2.93 -33.26
N LEU A 369 37.50 2.03 -34.11
CA LEU A 369 38.39 2.42 -35.26
C LEU A 369 37.67 3.39 -36.19
N ILE A 370 36.40 3.14 -36.53
CA ILE A 370 35.60 3.98 -37.40
C ILE A 370 35.27 5.29 -36.74
N SER A 371 34.90 5.28 -35.45
CA SER A 371 34.63 6.51 -34.64
C SER A 371 35.86 7.38 -34.55
N ASP A 372 37.03 6.80 -34.26
CA ASP A 372 38.31 7.53 -34.21
C ASP A 372 38.67 8.14 -35.56
N TYR A 373 38.48 7.40 -36.64
CA TYR A 373 38.73 7.88 -37.99
C TYR A 373 37.81 9.04 -38.36
N LEU A 374 36.51 8.93 -38.15
CA LEU A 374 35.55 9.99 -38.42
C LEU A 374 35.81 11.22 -37.59
N SER A 375 36.10 11.05 -36.29
CA SER A 375 36.42 12.13 -35.38
C SER A 375 37.70 12.89 -35.86
N SER A 376 38.70 12.17 -36.38
CA SER A 376 39.90 12.79 -36.94
C SER A 376 39.64 13.62 -38.19
N LEU A 377 38.56 13.33 -38.92
CA LEU A 377 38.08 14.10 -40.08
C LEU A 377 37.18 15.28 -39.71
N GLY A 378 36.92 15.50 -38.39
CA GLY A 378 36.13 16.62 -37.90
C GLY A 378 34.63 16.31 -37.68
N PHE A 379 34.21 15.07 -37.78
CA PHE A 379 32.83 14.66 -37.44
C PHE A 379 32.68 14.58 -35.94
N ASN A 380 31.48 14.91 -35.43
CA ASN A 380 31.12 14.74 -34.02
C ASN A 380 30.13 13.57 -33.90
N GLU A 381 30.44 12.62 -33.03
CA GLU A 381 29.51 11.58 -32.67
C GLU A 381 28.41 12.17 -31.80
N ILE A 382 27.14 11.90 -32.14
CA ILE A 382 25.96 12.34 -31.39
C ILE A 382 25.09 11.14 -31.00
N MET A 383 24.42 11.26 -29.90
CA MET A 383 23.38 10.32 -29.46
C MET A 383 22.04 11.05 -29.43
N ASN A 384 21.18 10.69 -30.35
CA ASN A 384 19.85 11.29 -30.46
C ASN A 384 18.82 10.52 -29.62
N ASN A 385 17.68 11.20 -29.34
CA ASN A 385 16.54 10.54 -28.72
C ASN A 385 15.94 9.51 -29.70
N SER A 386 15.65 8.31 -29.20
CA SER A 386 14.97 7.25 -29.98
C SER A 386 13.51 7.57 -30.30
N LEU A 387 12.89 8.48 -29.59
CA LEU A 387 11.52 8.93 -29.79
C LEU A 387 11.52 10.33 -30.38
N VAL A 388 10.81 10.50 -31.48
CA VAL A 388 10.69 11.77 -32.23
C VAL A 388 9.23 12.05 -32.57
N GLY A 389 8.94 13.27 -32.98
CA GLY A 389 7.63 13.63 -33.51
C GLY A 389 7.37 12.98 -34.88
N GLU A 390 6.14 12.62 -35.17
CA GLU A 390 5.75 11.94 -36.40
C GLU A 390 6.18 12.72 -37.67
N LYS A 391 6.26 14.03 -37.60
CA LYS A 391 6.68 14.91 -38.70
C LYS A 391 8.15 14.78 -39.07
N LEU A 392 8.99 14.34 -38.10
CA LEU A 392 10.43 14.15 -38.32
C LEU A 392 10.77 12.76 -38.86
N SER A 393 9.83 11.83 -38.82
CA SER A 393 10.01 10.48 -39.39
C SER A 393 9.44 10.46 -40.76
N GLN A 394 10.30 10.57 -41.78
CA GLN A 394 9.92 10.49 -43.21
C GLN A 394 9.75 9.06 -43.71
N ASN A 395 9.99 8.05 -42.87
CA ASN A 395 10.04 6.65 -43.28
C ASN A 395 8.64 6.00 -43.21
N ASP A 396 8.26 5.26 -44.28
CA ASP A 396 6.97 4.55 -44.37
C ASP A 396 6.83 3.40 -43.35
N ASN A 397 7.93 2.90 -42.80
CA ASN A 397 7.98 1.83 -41.81
C ASN A 397 8.07 2.35 -40.36
N LYS A 398 7.54 3.54 -40.09
CA LYS A 398 7.56 4.13 -38.75
C LYS A 398 6.66 3.36 -37.78
N VAL A 399 7.11 3.23 -36.53
CA VAL A 399 6.33 2.70 -35.41
C VAL A 399 5.75 3.85 -34.60
N ILE A 400 4.43 3.99 -34.62
CA ILE A 400 3.72 5.02 -33.86
C ILE A 400 3.32 4.44 -32.49
N LEU A 401 3.58 5.20 -31.41
CA LEU A 401 3.17 4.85 -30.06
C LEU A 401 1.68 5.14 -29.88
N LEU A 402 0.93 4.15 -29.40
CA LEU A 402 -0.51 4.29 -29.15
C LEU A 402 -0.84 5.34 -28.07
N ASN A 403 0.02 5.47 -27.05
CA ASN A 403 -0.17 6.34 -25.91
C ASN A 403 1.08 7.17 -25.64
N SER A 404 1.47 8.03 -26.60
CA SER A 404 2.61 8.94 -26.40
C SER A 404 2.28 10.04 -25.37
N LEU A 405 3.26 10.39 -24.53
CA LEU A 405 3.13 11.47 -23.55
C LEU A 405 3.02 12.87 -24.22
N SER A 406 3.56 13.00 -25.44
CA SER A 406 3.54 14.22 -26.25
C SER A 406 3.57 13.87 -27.73
N SER A 407 3.03 14.76 -28.57
CA SER A 407 3.14 14.67 -30.02
C SER A 407 4.58 14.66 -30.54
N ASP A 408 5.51 15.27 -29.76
CA ASP A 408 6.92 15.38 -30.14
C ASP A 408 7.73 14.09 -29.90
N ILE A 409 7.14 13.11 -29.22
CA ILE A 409 7.73 11.79 -28.93
C ILE A 409 6.78 10.65 -29.30
N SER A 410 5.96 10.86 -30.31
CA SER A 410 4.91 9.90 -30.73
C SER A 410 5.41 8.76 -31.61
N CYS A 411 6.62 8.85 -32.16
CA CYS A 411 7.17 7.89 -33.12
C CYS A 411 8.52 7.34 -32.65
N LEU A 412 8.70 6.03 -32.73
CA LEU A 412 10.00 5.39 -32.50
C LEU A 412 10.85 5.52 -33.76
N LEU A 413 11.96 6.23 -33.66
CA LEU A 413 12.98 6.29 -34.69
C LEU A 413 13.85 5.04 -34.58
N TYR A 414 13.76 4.15 -35.58
CA TYR A 414 14.48 2.88 -35.57
C TYR A 414 15.99 3.03 -35.74
N THR A 415 16.42 3.98 -36.53
CA THR A 415 17.82 4.37 -36.71
C THR A 415 17.93 5.86 -36.99
N SER A 416 18.90 6.55 -36.36
CA SER A 416 19.37 7.83 -36.86
C SER A 416 20.33 7.54 -38.01
N ASP A 417 19.83 7.22 -39.16
CA ASP A 417 20.68 7.05 -40.33
C ASP A 417 20.87 8.40 -41.02
N ALA A 418 22.01 9.04 -40.79
CA ALA A 418 22.37 10.29 -41.44
C ALA A 418 22.54 10.12 -42.98
N ALA A 419 22.52 8.88 -43.48
CA ALA A 419 22.60 8.59 -44.89
C ALA A 419 21.24 8.69 -45.61
N ASP A 420 20.11 8.60 -44.86
CA ASP A 420 18.76 8.71 -45.42
C ASP A 420 18.23 10.18 -45.46
N GLU A 421 19.01 11.16 -44.98
CA GLU A 421 18.66 12.58 -45.01
C GLU A 421 19.21 13.34 -46.23
N SER A 422 19.64 12.68 -47.28
CA SER A 422 20.17 13.33 -48.49
C SER A 422 19.13 13.40 -49.62
#